data_e9eb02856606e577ec42a0da74e86143
#
_entry.id   e9eb02856606e577ec42a0da74e86143
#
_cell.length_a   1.000
_cell.length_b   1.000
_cell.length_c   1.000
_cell.angle_alpha   90.00
_cell.angle_beta   90.00
_cell.angle_gamma   90.00
#
_symmetry.space_group_name_H-M   'P 1'
#
loop_
_entity.id
_entity.type
_entity.pdbx_description
1 polymer ?
#
loop_
_entity_poly.entity_id
_entity_poly.type
_entity_poly.pdbx_seq_one_letter_code
_entity_poly.pdbx_strand_id
1 'polypeptide(L)'
;MHEEDNAGTKLFSCLTLCDIAILSVLLIFFSSLPSLIPSTMLYIPIYQEAIAQAPRTAGSSSCINYDQSARLITVTCTSASLTDVYNSLNDPNILGIERQRESSSSSGNLWLLNANLKISQGATFYINPTDTAWLKIISDGTAAYKVDVHGSLKVDSVKITSWDPETNYYAVTNGTRIPNGSGGYEVHVGASRPFIRIEKDATGTTDITNSEIAYLGYEGGVGVAVTGLYYLGGDGSVLRHNNLHDLYFGFYSRGVGGMIIENNHIYNNSRYGLDPHTGTHDMIIRSNVVNDNGWIGIICSLDCHNITIENNEVYNNKESGIMFSRNMYNSIARNNYVHNEGIAIFVSQSHNNEIYNNTVSDSSNAIYLNDSSSNNIIHHNTVINSPKGINAFGAGGGNTYYLNSVNGIVDSKAN
;
A
#
# COMPACT_ATOMS: atom_id res chain seq x y z
N MET A 1 -21.87 3.28 -55.53
CA MET A 1 -22.09 4.71 -55.83
C MET A 1 -21.32 5.41 -54.76
N HIS A 2 -20.07 5.65 -54.98
CA HIS A 2 -19.44 6.91 -55.44
C HIS A 2 -19.44 7.95 -54.32
N GLU A 3 -18.39 8.53 -53.84
CA GLU A 3 -16.99 8.83 -54.28
C GLU A 3 -16.33 9.44 -53.04
N GLU A 4 -15.17 9.05 -52.57
CA GLU A 4 -13.82 9.57 -52.85
C GLU A 4 -13.71 11.10 -52.91
N ASP A 5 -12.81 11.63 -52.09
CA ASP A 5 -11.65 12.48 -52.39
C ASP A 5 -11.05 13.02 -51.06
N ASN A 6 -9.93 12.77 -50.65
CA ASN A 6 -8.50 12.88 -51.01
C ASN A 6 -7.95 14.32 -51.04
N ALA A 7 -6.78 14.43 -50.47
CA ALA A 7 -5.75 15.50 -50.53
C ALA A 7 -5.81 16.58 -49.42
N GLY A 8 -4.73 16.92 -48.74
CA GLY A 8 -3.32 16.75 -49.04
C GLY A 8 -2.45 17.45 -48.02
N THR A 9 -1.34 16.85 -47.83
CA THR A 9 -0.07 17.29 -47.22
C THR A 9 0.30 18.78 -47.43
N LYS A 10 0.89 19.39 -46.39
CA LYS A 10 2.15 20.13 -46.53
C LYS A 10 2.86 20.40 -45.21
N LEU A 11 4.07 19.92 -45.16
CA LEU A 11 5.18 20.36 -44.29
C LEU A 11 5.37 21.89 -44.40
N PHE A 12 5.82 22.51 -43.32
CA PHE A 12 6.98 23.41 -43.37
C PHE A 12 7.64 23.52 -41.98
N SER A 13 8.89 23.18 -41.96
CA SER A 13 9.90 23.39 -40.92
C SER A 13 10.22 24.89 -40.79
N CYS A 14 10.48 25.36 -39.59
CA CYS A 14 11.45 26.43 -39.39
C CYS A 14 12.08 26.32 -38.01
N LEU A 15 13.32 25.89 -37.98
CA LEU A 15 14.31 26.13 -36.91
C LEU A 15 14.65 27.62 -36.92
N THR A 16 14.90 28.21 -35.75
CA THR A 16 16.12 28.98 -35.40
C THR A 16 15.96 29.54 -33.99
N LEU A 17 16.79 29.06 -33.08
CA LEU A 17 17.85 29.81 -32.36
C LEU A 17 17.43 31.18 -31.77
N CYS A 18 17.29 31.24 -30.46
CA CYS A 18 17.86 32.35 -29.69
C CYS A 18 18.26 31.84 -28.30
N ASP A 19 19.58 31.70 -28.20
CA ASP A 19 20.34 31.43 -27.00
C ASP A 19 20.37 32.60 -26.03
N ILE A 20 20.52 32.25 -24.72
CA ILE A 20 21.41 32.89 -23.75
C ILE A 20 21.20 34.39 -23.50
N ALA A 21 20.70 34.69 -22.36
CA ALA A 21 21.16 35.69 -21.39
C ALA A 21 19.98 36.13 -20.50
N ILE A 22 19.97 35.68 -19.26
CA ILE A 22 19.66 36.45 -18.04
C ILE A 22 20.02 35.54 -16.85
N LEU A 23 21.32 35.47 -16.61
CA LEU A 23 21.84 35.10 -15.31
C LEU A 23 22.72 36.27 -14.87
N SER A 24 22.37 36.91 -13.82
CA SER A 24 23.02 38.05 -13.15
C SER A 24 22.17 39.30 -13.16
N VAL A 25 21.49 39.53 -12.07
CA VAL A 25 21.21 40.77 -11.31
C VAL A 25 20.08 40.45 -10.34
N LEU A 26 20.39 39.98 -9.15
CA LEU A 26 19.63 40.21 -7.89
C LEU A 26 20.46 39.74 -6.69
N LEU A 27 21.63 40.34 -6.54
CA LEU A 27 22.34 40.44 -5.28
C LEU A 27 22.59 41.91 -5.07
N ILE A 28 22.14 42.46 -3.96
CA ILE A 28 22.28 43.79 -3.38
C ILE A 28 20.90 44.42 -3.21
N PHE A 29 20.33 44.23 -2.04
CA PHE A 29 19.61 45.16 -1.18
C PHE A 29 18.82 44.40 -0.10
N PHE A 30 19.52 44.00 0.97
CA PHE A 30 18.93 43.84 2.30
C PHE A 30 20.04 44.07 3.34
N SER A 31 20.31 45.31 3.59
CA SER A 31 20.96 45.75 4.83
C SER A 31 20.00 46.69 5.54
N SER A 32 19.78 46.44 6.83
CA SER A 32 19.13 47.25 7.81
C SER A 32 17.62 47.11 8.00
N LEU A 33 17.22 46.19 8.89
CA LEU A 33 16.17 46.44 9.90
C LEU A 33 16.41 45.51 11.12
N PRO A 34 16.26 46.04 12.36
CA PRO A 34 16.73 45.33 13.53
C PRO A 34 15.75 44.28 14.06
N SER A 35 16.37 43.24 14.57
CA SER A 35 15.87 42.21 15.47
C SER A 35 14.73 42.60 16.41
N LEU A 36 13.59 41.91 16.31
CA LEU A 36 12.65 41.67 17.42
C LEU A 36 11.74 40.46 16.99
N ILE A 37 12.23 39.27 17.10
CA ILE A 37 11.43 38.07 17.20
C ILE A 37 11.98 37.25 18.37
N PRO A 38 11.19 36.96 19.42
CA PRO A 38 11.65 36.09 20.48
C PRO A 38 11.72 34.66 19.95
N SER A 39 12.94 34.14 19.96
CA SER A 39 13.26 32.74 19.67
C SER A 39 12.69 31.83 20.76
N THR A 40 11.46 31.36 20.58
CA THR A 40 11.03 30.08 21.13
C THR A 40 10.90 29.11 19.99
N MET A 41 12.02 28.64 19.47
CA MET A 41 12.04 27.38 18.75
C MET A 41 11.60 26.29 19.72
N LEU A 42 10.37 25.82 19.55
CA LEU A 42 9.97 24.53 20.09
C LEU A 42 10.88 23.49 19.42
N TYR A 43 11.87 23.04 20.16
CA TYR A 43 12.67 21.89 19.81
C TYR A 43 11.74 20.68 19.94
N ILE A 44 11.16 20.24 18.83
CA ILE A 44 10.55 18.92 18.74
C ILE A 44 11.74 17.97 18.66
N PRO A 45 12.01 17.15 19.68
CA PRO A 45 13.02 16.14 19.54
C PRO A 45 12.54 15.17 18.45
N ILE A 46 13.26 15.16 17.33
CA ILE A 46 13.19 14.04 16.39
C ILE A 46 13.70 12.85 17.20
N TYR A 47 12.78 12.03 17.69
CA TYR A 47 13.11 10.70 18.18
C TYR A 47 13.56 9.90 16.95
N GLN A 48 14.84 10.02 16.61
CA GLN A 48 15.54 8.92 15.98
C GLN A 48 15.67 7.86 17.08
N GLU A 49 14.68 7.00 17.20
CA GLU A 49 14.93 5.70 17.82
C GLU A 49 15.96 5.00 16.94
N ALA A 50 17.23 5.20 17.29
CA ALA A 50 18.26 4.28 16.90
C ALA A 50 17.77 2.91 17.39
N ILE A 51 17.38 2.04 16.45
CA ILE A 51 17.14 0.62 16.77
C ILE A 51 18.48 0.13 17.31
N ALA A 52 18.61 0.17 18.63
CA ALA A 52 19.77 -0.36 19.30
C ALA A 52 19.79 -1.85 18.98
N GLN A 53 20.73 -2.25 18.13
CA GLN A 53 21.02 -3.66 17.94
C GLN A 53 21.34 -4.24 19.31
N ALA A 54 20.45 -5.09 19.79
CA ALA A 54 20.79 -5.93 20.95
C ALA A 54 22.12 -6.64 20.63
N PRO A 55 23.08 -6.70 21.59
CA PRO A 55 24.34 -7.37 21.34
C PRO A 55 24.05 -8.80 20.89
N ARG A 56 24.54 -9.15 19.70
CA ARG A 56 24.41 -10.51 19.15
C ARG A 56 25.13 -11.45 20.11
N THR A 57 24.39 -12.07 21.00
CA THR A 57 24.85 -13.32 21.59
C THR A 57 24.85 -14.32 20.46
N ALA A 58 26.01 -14.89 20.14
CA ALA A 58 26.12 -15.98 19.19
C ALA A 58 25.15 -17.08 19.64
N GLY A 59 23.92 -17.04 19.11
CA GLY A 59 22.86 -17.98 19.40
C GLY A 59 23.27 -19.34 18.85
N SER A 60 23.19 -20.34 19.66
CA SER A 60 23.45 -21.73 19.27
C SER A 60 22.62 -22.06 18.00
N SER A 61 23.23 -22.79 17.06
CA SER A 61 22.67 -23.31 15.83
C SER A 61 21.32 -24.07 15.96
N SER A 62 20.82 -24.20 17.19
CA SER A 62 19.57 -24.91 17.52
C SER A 62 18.28 -24.11 17.34
N CYS A 63 18.32 -22.77 17.18
CA CYS A 63 17.12 -21.94 17.06
C CYS A 63 16.66 -21.71 15.62
N ILE A 64 17.40 -22.21 14.62
CA ILE A 64 17.03 -22.22 13.21
C ILE A 64 17.04 -23.66 12.72
N ASN A 65 15.90 -24.14 12.23
CA ASN A 65 15.73 -25.50 11.78
C ASN A 65 15.12 -25.51 10.38
N TYR A 66 15.48 -26.51 9.57
CA TYR A 66 14.91 -26.75 8.25
C TYR A 66 14.27 -28.12 8.16
N ASP A 67 13.01 -28.16 7.80
CA ASP A 67 12.28 -29.38 7.42
C ASP A 67 12.29 -29.51 5.91
N GLN A 68 13.04 -30.50 5.42
CA GLN A 68 13.17 -30.76 3.99
C GLN A 68 11.85 -31.22 3.37
N SER A 69 11.03 -31.97 4.09
CA SER A 69 9.77 -32.51 3.59
C SER A 69 8.71 -31.41 3.37
N ALA A 70 8.68 -30.42 4.24
CA ALA A 70 7.80 -29.26 4.19
C ALA A 70 8.44 -28.06 3.46
N ARG A 71 9.71 -28.15 3.10
CA ARG A 71 10.52 -27.02 2.63
C ARG A 71 10.32 -25.79 3.55
N LEU A 72 10.51 -26.00 4.84
CA LEU A 72 10.16 -25.01 5.86
C LEU A 72 11.37 -24.67 6.75
N ILE A 73 11.77 -23.42 6.71
CA ILE A 73 12.71 -22.83 7.67
C ILE A 73 11.90 -22.35 8.86
N THR A 74 12.26 -22.79 10.07
CA THR A 74 11.64 -22.33 11.31
C THR A 74 12.65 -21.57 12.15
N VAL A 75 12.35 -20.33 12.50
CA VAL A 75 13.15 -19.46 13.35
C VAL A 75 12.48 -19.31 14.70
N THR A 76 13.20 -19.70 15.76
CA THR A 76 12.78 -19.55 17.17
C THR A 76 13.73 -18.65 17.96
N CYS A 77 14.74 -18.09 17.32
CA CYS A 77 15.70 -17.15 17.92
C CYS A 77 15.00 -15.88 18.40
N THR A 78 15.41 -15.36 19.55
CA THR A 78 14.93 -14.05 20.01
C THR A 78 15.29 -12.92 19.05
N SER A 79 16.35 -13.09 18.25
CA SER A 79 16.76 -12.19 17.19
C SER A 79 17.46 -12.98 16.08
N ALA A 80 17.06 -12.83 14.83
CA ALA A 80 17.69 -13.46 13.68
C ALA A 80 17.54 -12.59 12.42
N SER A 81 18.43 -12.82 11.46
CA SER A 81 18.44 -12.20 10.12
C SER A 81 18.60 -13.26 9.03
N LEU A 82 18.58 -12.84 7.75
CA LEU A 82 18.86 -13.76 6.63
C LEU A 82 20.28 -14.33 6.69
N THR A 83 21.26 -13.55 7.14
CA THR A 83 22.64 -14.05 7.36
C THR A 83 22.69 -15.15 8.41
N ASP A 84 21.92 -15.04 9.49
CA ASP A 84 21.88 -16.09 10.53
C ASP A 84 21.27 -17.39 9.98
N VAL A 85 20.22 -17.28 9.18
CA VAL A 85 19.61 -18.42 8.47
C VAL A 85 20.61 -19.06 7.51
N TYR A 86 21.25 -18.26 6.66
CA TYR A 86 22.23 -18.73 5.67
C TYR A 86 23.39 -19.50 6.35
N ASN A 87 23.97 -18.93 7.39
CA ASN A 87 25.06 -19.54 8.12
C ASN A 87 24.64 -20.83 8.86
N SER A 88 23.39 -20.86 9.36
CA SER A 88 22.86 -22.03 10.06
C SER A 88 22.58 -23.21 9.12
N LEU A 89 21.99 -22.93 7.96
CA LEU A 89 21.60 -23.96 6.99
C LEU A 89 22.78 -24.42 6.14
N ASN A 90 23.65 -23.50 5.79
CA ASN A 90 24.80 -23.72 4.90
C ASN A 90 24.42 -24.48 3.60
N ASP A 91 23.23 -24.17 3.07
CA ASP A 91 22.70 -24.74 1.81
C ASP A 91 22.18 -23.62 0.91
N PRO A 92 22.94 -23.24 -0.14
CA PRO A 92 22.55 -22.18 -1.04
C PRO A 92 21.34 -22.52 -1.93
N ASN A 93 20.91 -23.78 -1.98
CA ASN A 93 19.69 -24.16 -2.71
C ASN A 93 18.42 -23.83 -1.91
N ILE A 94 18.52 -23.61 -0.59
CA ILE A 94 17.42 -23.23 0.29
C ILE A 94 17.38 -21.72 0.46
N LEU A 95 18.52 -21.14 0.83
CA LEU A 95 18.72 -19.69 0.91
C LEU A 95 20.08 -19.37 0.27
N GLY A 96 20.05 -18.80 -0.91
CA GLY A 96 21.23 -18.46 -1.70
C GLY A 96 21.54 -16.97 -1.69
N ILE A 97 22.80 -16.64 -2.01
CA ILE A 97 23.23 -15.28 -2.29
C ILE A 97 23.53 -15.17 -3.80
N GLU A 98 22.82 -14.28 -4.47
CA GLU A 98 23.12 -13.92 -5.84
C GLU A 98 24.27 -12.91 -5.87
N ARG A 99 25.34 -13.23 -6.60
CA ARG A 99 26.49 -12.34 -6.72
C ARG A 99 26.08 -11.10 -7.53
N GLN A 100 26.22 -9.94 -6.94
CA GLN A 100 26.09 -8.68 -7.67
C GLN A 100 27.21 -8.57 -8.71
N ARG A 101 26.87 -8.19 -9.93
CA ARG A 101 27.88 -7.65 -10.86
C ARG A 101 28.41 -6.33 -10.27
N GLU A 102 29.70 -6.14 -10.26
CA GLU A 102 30.49 -5.11 -9.54
C GLU A 102 30.07 -3.62 -9.67
N SER A 103 28.87 -3.31 -10.12
CA SER A 103 28.43 -1.94 -10.40
C SER A 103 27.36 -1.37 -9.46
N SER A 104 26.89 -2.12 -8.44
CA SER A 104 25.83 -1.64 -7.55
C SER A 104 26.42 -1.11 -6.24
N SER A 105 26.09 0.13 -5.90
CA SER A 105 26.49 0.82 -4.66
C SER A 105 25.74 0.36 -3.41
N SER A 106 24.91 -0.71 -3.49
CA SER A 106 24.14 -1.21 -2.36
C SER A 106 24.98 -2.12 -1.46
N SER A 107 24.99 -1.87 -0.17
CA SER A 107 25.82 -2.57 0.82
C SER A 107 25.29 -3.93 1.29
N GLY A 108 24.10 -4.37 0.85
CA GLY A 108 23.45 -5.61 1.28
C GLY A 108 23.47 -6.72 0.23
N ASN A 109 23.21 -7.95 0.65
CA ASN A 109 23.15 -9.11 -0.24
C ASN A 109 21.83 -9.13 -1.03
N LEU A 110 21.89 -9.78 -2.21
CA LEU A 110 20.70 -10.25 -2.94
C LEU A 110 20.43 -11.69 -2.52
N TRP A 111 19.34 -11.90 -1.81
CA TRP A 111 18.95 -13.21 -1.32
C TRP A 111 17.97 -13.90 -2.24
N LEU A 112 18.15 -15.21 -2.44
CA LEU A 112 17.20 -16.10 -3.11
C LEU A 112 16.64 -17.09 -2.07
N LEU A 113 15.38 -16.92 -1.69
CA LEU A 113 14.69 -17.78 -0.74
C LEU A 113 13.86 -18.83 -1.50
N ASN A 114 14.25 -20.10 -1.40
CA ASN A 114 13.58 -21.24 -2.03
C ASN A 114 12.92 -22.16 -0.99
N ALA A 115 12.27 -21.58 -0.01
CA ALA A 115 11.59 -22.29 1.07
C ALA A 115 10.54 -21.39 1.73
N ASN A 116 9.62 -22.01 2.47
CA ASN A 116 8.80 -21.29 3.43
C ASN A 116 9.64 -20.82 4.61
N LEU A 117 9.33 -19.63 5.14
CA LEU A 117 9.96 -19.09 6.34
C LEU A 117 8.90 -18.88 7.42
N LYS A 118 9.06 -19.56 8.56
CA LYS A 118 8.21 -19.37 9.73
C LYS A 118 9.00 -18.67 10.84
N ILE A 119 8.47 -17.54 11.29
CA ILE A 119 8.96 -16.80 12.44
C ILE A 119 8.08 -17.17 13.63
N SER A 120 8.61 -17.95 14.56
CA SER A 120 7.85 -18.51 15.68
C SER A 120 7.48 -17.45 16.72
N GLN A 121 6.51 -17.73 17.56
CA GLN A 121 6.15 -16.88 18.70
C GLN A 121 7.37 -16.56 19.57
N GLY A 122 7.48 -15.31 19.99
CA GLY A 122 8.62 -14.80 20.76
C GLY A 122 9.90 -14.55 19.95
N ALA A 123 9.97 -14.98 18.70
CA ALA A 123 11.08 -14.67 17.81
C ALA A 123 10.91 -13.29 17.16
N THR A 124 12.03 -12.61 16.90
CA THR A 124 12.07 -11.40 16.08
C THR A 124 13.00 -11.61 14.89
N PHE A 125 12.49 -11.38 13.68
CA PHE A 125 13.25 -11.51 12.45
C PHE A 125 13.47 -10.16 11.80
N TYR A 126 14.70 -9.86 11.42
CA TYR A 126 15.10 -8.59 10.82
C TYR A 126 15.49 -8.80 9.35
N ILE A 127 14.93 -7.96 8.47
CA ILE A 127 15.33 -7.84 7.07
C ILE A 127 15.66 -6.37 6.85
N ASN A 128 16.93 -6.02 6.85
CA ASN A 128 17.38 -4.64 6.81
C ASN A 128 18.73 -4.48 6.08
N PRO A 129 19.21 -3.26 5.81
CA PRO A 129 20.40 -3.02 5.00
C PRO A 129 21.71 -3.55 5.60
N THR A 130 21.69 -4.03 6.83
CA THR A 130 22.88 -4.61 7.46
C THR A 130 23.38 -5.84 6.68
N ASP A 131 22.43 -6.61 6.12
CA ASP A 131 22.75 -7.82 5.37
C ASP A 131 21.91 -8.02 4.10
N THR A 132 20.89 -7.19 3.89
CA THR A 132 19.92 -7.38 2.81
C THR A 132 19.75 -6.12 1.99
N ALA A 133 19.95 -6.20 0.69
CA ALA A 133 19.49 -5.19 -0.27
C ALA A 133 18.17 -5.63 -0.92
N TRP A 134 18.06 -6.92 -1.25
CA TRP A 134 16.88 -7.46 -1.93
C TRP A 134 16.64 -8.91 -1.51
N LEU A 135 15.46 -9.21 -1.05
CA LEU A 135 14.98 -10.58 -0.84
C LEU A 135 14.06 -10.98 -2.00
N LYS A 136 14.54 -11.91 -2.80
CA LYS A 136 13.81 -12.58 -3.88
C LYS A 136 13.23 -13.88 -3.34
N ILE A 137 11.91 -14.00 -3.28
CA ILE A 137 11.23 -15.24 -2.87
C ILE A 137 10.85 -16.00 -4.13
N ILE A 138 11.37 -17.20 -4.27
CA ILE A 138 11.20 -17.98 -5.51
C ILE A 138 9.75 -18.39 -5.68
N SER A 139 9.30 -18.34 -6.93
CA SER A 139 8.04 -18.86 -7.41
C SER A 139 8.31 -19.56 -8.73
N ASP A 140 8.19 -20.88 -8.74
CA ASP A 140 8.48 -21.73 -9.91
C ASP A 140 7.23 -22.22 -10.65
N GLY A 141 6.10 -21.58 -10.41
CA GLY A 141 4.81 -21.96 -11.00
C GLY A 141 4.13 -23.14 -10.32
N THR A 142 4.83 -23.90 -9.50
CA THR A 142 4.29 -25.08 -8.82
C THR A 142 4.13 -24.88 -7.32
N ALA A 143 4.92 -23.99 -6.73
CA ALA A 143 4.91 -23.68 -5.29
C ALA A 143 4.90 -22.18 -5.04
N ALA A 144 4.03 -21.73 -4.16
CA ALA A 144 4.10 -20.43 -3.55
C ALA A 144 4.71 -20.55 -2.17
N TYR A 145 5.93 -20.06 -2.01
CA TYR A 145 6.51 -19.96 -0.68
C TYR A 145 5.89 -18.80 0.08
N LYS A 146 5.89 -18.91 1.38
CA LYS A 146 5.32 -17.91 2.26
C LYS A 146 6.24 -17.57 3.41
N VAL A 147 6.08 -16.35 3.90
CA VAL A 147 6.64 -15.93 5.18
C VAL A 147 5.49 -15.88 6.18
N ASP A 148 5.43 -16.88 7.09
CA ASP A 148 4.43 -16.95 8.17
C ASP A 148 5.02 -16.34 9.44
N VAL A 149 4.38 -15.29 9.95
CA VAL A 149 4.87 -14.54 11.12
C VAL A 149 3.96 -14.80 12.32
N HIS A 150 4.47 -15.59 13.26
CA HIS A 150 3.86 -15.80 14.59
C HIS A 150 4.59 -15.01 15.68
N GLY A 151 5.77 -14.48 15.39
CA GLY A 151 6.57 -13.60 16.25
C GLY A 151 6.51 -12.15 15.81
N SER A 152 7.65 -11.54 15.62
CA SER A 152 7.82 -10.19 15.08
C SER A 152 8.64 -10.21 13.80
N LEU A 153 8.25 -9.39 12.82
CA LEU A 153 9.04 -9.16 11.62
C LEU A 153 9.34 -7.66 11.49
N LYS A 154 10.60 -7.31 11.30
CA LYS A 154 11.08 -5.94 11.15
C LYS A 154 11.77 -5.80 9.80
N VAL A 155 11.11 -5.08 8.89
CA VAL A 155 11.60 -4.82 7.54
C VAL A 155 11.90 -3.34 7.41
N ASP A 156 13.12 -2.99 7.03
CA ASP A 156 13.50 -1.61 6.82
C ASP A 156 14.47 -1.44 5.66
N SER A 157 14.19 -0.47 4.79
CA SER A 157 15.08 0.00 3.72
C SER A 157 15.58 -1.11 2.78
N VAL A 158 14.70 -2.04 2.41
CA VAL A 158 15.01 -3.18 1.52
C VAL A 158 13.95 -3.36 0.44
N LYS A 159 14.27 -4.20 -0.52
CA LYS A 159 13.33 -4.69 -1.53
C LYS A 159 12.94 -6.14 -1.25
N ILE A 160 11.63 -6.48 -1.32
CA ILE A 160 11.11 -7.85 -1.24
C ILE A 160 10.18 -8.11 -2.42
N THR A 161 10.45 -9.17 -3.18
CA THR A 161 9.63 -9.51 -4.35
C THR A 161 9.53 -11.02 -4.56
N SER A 162 8.57 -11.46 -5.37
CA SER A 162 8.66 -12.76 -6.01
C SER A 162 9.82 -12.79 -7.02
N TRP A 163 10.24 -14.00 -7.38
CA TRP A 163 11.24 -14.21 -8.41
C TRP A 163 11.01 -15.53 -9.12
N ASP A 164 10.99 -15.49 -10.44
CA ASP A 164 10.96 -16.66 -11.29
C ASP A 164 12.36 -16.90 -11.87
N PRO A 165 13.06 -17.96 -11.45
CA PRO A 165 14.41 -18.22 -11.90
C PRO A 165 14.49 -18.66 -13.38
N GLU A 166 13.40 -19.19 -13.96
CA GLU A 166 13.39 -19.60 -15.36
C GLU A 166 13.38 -18.40 -16.31
N THR A 167 12.55 -17.41 -15.99
CA THR A 167 12.46 -16.18 -16.77
C THR A 167 13.48 -15.14 -16.35
N ASN A 168 14.12 -15.34 -15.20
CA ASN A 168 15.02 -14.36 -14.54
C ASN A 168 14.31 -13.01 -14.35
N TYR A 169 13.07 -13.05 -13.91
CA TYR A 169 12.21 -11.89 -13.72
C TYR A 169 11.27 -12.10 -12.53
N TYR A 170 10.45 -11.11 -12.21
CA TYR A 170 9.40 -11.25 -11.21
C TYR A 170 8.39 -12.32 -11.64
N ALA A 171 7.90 -13.13 -10.73
CA ALA A 171 6.84 -14.07 -11.05
C ALA A 171 5.58 -13.30 -11.45
N VAL A 172 5.16 -13.50 -12.70
CA VAL A 172 3.93 -12.90 -13.22
C VAL A 172 2.78 -13.76 -12.77
N THR A 173 1.84 -13.19 -12.02
CA THR A 173 0.63 -13.92 -11.73
C THR A 173 -0.38 -13.73 -12.80
N ASN A 174 -1.20 -14.65 -12.81
CA ASN A 174 -2.41 -14.71 -13.53
C ASN A 174 -3.64 -14.61 -12.65
N GLY A 175 -3.84 -13.54 -12.01
CA GLY A 175 -5.16 -13.03 -11.71
C GLY A 175 -5.59 -12.05 -12.78
N THR A 176 -4.79 -11.85 -13.81
CA THR A 176 -5.13 -10.99 -14.94
C THR A 176 -6.23 -11.67 -15.72
N ARG A 177 -7.43 -11.16 -15.64
CA ARG A 177 -8.52 -11.50 -16.53
C ARG A 177 -8.12 -11.06 -17.94
N ILE A 178 -7.65 -11.99 -18.75
CA ILE A 178 -7.38 -11.74 -20.16
C ILE A 178 -8.68 -11.92 -20.94
N PRO A 179 -9.10 -10.95 -21.75
CA PRO A 179 -10.24 -11.12 -22.63
C PRO A 179 -10.04 -12.35 -23.53
N ASN A 180 -10.94 -13.29 -23.44
CA ASN A 180 -10.91 -14.50 -24.26
C ASN A 180 -11.60 -14.26 -25.58
N GLY A 181 -11.25 -13.64 -26.52
CA GLY A 181 -11.82 -13.42 -27.86
C GLY A 181 -13.31 -13.75 -28.13
N SER A 182 -14.03 -14.30 -27.13
CA SER A 182 -15.47 -14.64 -27.19
C SER A 182 -16.35 -13.74 -26.31
N GLY A 183 -15.82 -12.62 -25.83
CA GLY A 183 -16.54 -11.66 -24.98
C GLY A 183 -16.54 -11.98 -23.47
N GLY A 184 -15.84 -13.02 -23.07
CA GLY A 184 -15.56 -13.37 -21.69
C GLY A 184 -14.08 -13.10 -21.30
N TYR A 185 -13.71 -13.57 -20.12
CA TYR A 185 -12.32 -13.46 -19.63
C TYR A 185 -11.80 -14.86 -19.30
N GLU A 186 -10.58 -15.15 -19.70
CA GLU A 186 -9.83 -16.29 -19.18
C GLU A 186 -9.07 -15.86 -17.94
N VAL A 187 -9.19 -16.63 -16.88
CA VAL A 187 -8.30 -16.51 -15.73
C VAL A 187 -7.06 -17.33 -16.07
N HIS A 188 -5.98 -16.67 -16.39
CA HIS A 188 -4.70 -17.36 -16.45
C HIS A 188 -4.36 -17.86 -15.05
N VAL A 189 -4.39 -19.15 -14.87
CA VAL A 189 -3.82 -19.82 -13.70
C VAL A 189 -2.32 -19.89 -13.92
N GLY A 190 -1.62 -18.83 -13.56
CA GLY A 190 -0.17 -18.82 -13.57
C GLY A 190 0.38 -19.11 -12.20
N ALA A 191 1.68 -18.95 -12.11
CA ALA A 191 2.43 -19.25 -10.91
C ALA A 191 1.83 -18.60 -9.67
N SER A 192 1.62 -19.39 -8.66
CA SER A 192 1.31 -18.91 -7.32
C SER A 192 2.45 -18.01 -6.85
N ARG A 193 2.20 -16.72 -6.61
CA ARG A 193 3.23 -15.82 -6.08
C ARG A 193 3.38 -15.99 -4.58
N PRO A 194 4.59 -15.77 -4.04
CA PRO A 194 4.82 -15.72 -2.60
C PRO A 194 3.95 -14.68 -1.90
N PHE A 195 3.81 -14.81 -0.60
CA PHE A 195 3.11 -13.83 0.23
C PHE A 195 3.68 -13.79 1.65
N ILE A 196 3.43 -12.68 2.36
CA ILE A 196 3.78 -12.49 3.76
C ILE A 196 2.48 -12.49 4.55
N ARG A 197 2.36 -13.40 5.53
CA ARG A 197 1.19 -13.52 6.37
C ARG A 197 1.55 -13.41 7.85
N ILE A 198 0.93 -12.44 8.51
CA ILE A 198 1.02 -12.25 9.94
C ILE A 198 -0.13 -13.02 10.58
N GLU A 199 0.20 -14.04 11.33
CA GLU A 199 -0.77 -14.98 11.87
C GLU A 199 -1.54 -14.38 13.06
N LYS A 200 -2.73 -14.91 13.31
CA LYS A 200 -3.61 -14.41 14.38
C LYS A 200 -2.98 -14.53 15.77
N ASP A 201 -2.08 -15.47 15.95
CA ASP A 201 -1.35 -15.74 17.19
C ASP A 201 0.02 -15.04 17.25
N ALA A 202 0.25 -14.07 16.38
CA ALA A 202 1.49 -13.29 16.41
C ALA A 202 1.69 -12.59 17.75
N THR A 203 2.87 -12.77 18.34
CA THR A 203 3.20 -12.23 19.67
C THR A 203 3.85 -10.86 19.62
N GLY A 204 4.06 -10.29 18.44
CA GLY A 204 4.63 -8.97 18.25
C GLY A 204 4.21 -8.34 16.95
N THR A 205 4.74 -7.16 16.66
CA THR A 205 4.37 -6.38 15.48
C THR A 205 5.17 -6.80 14.25
N THR A 206 4.55 -6.63 13.08
CA THR A 206 5.24 -6.65 11.80
C THR A 206 5.29 -5.23 11.26
N ASP A 207 6.48 -4.61 11.34
CA ASP A 207 6.71 -3.26 10.88
C ASP A 207 7.51 -3.30 9.56
N ILE A 208 6.99 -2.61 8.55
CA ILE A 208 7.65 -2.47 7.25
C ILE A 208 7.83 -0.99 6.98
N THR A 209 9.09 -0.57 6.86
CA THR A 209 9.45 0.84 6.70
C THR A 209 10.44 1.03 5.55
N ASN A 210 10.34 2.17 4.86
CA ASN A 210 11.29 2.62 3.83
C ASN A 210 11.59 1.58 2.74
N SER A 211 10.66 0.67 2.45
CA SER A 211 10.91 -0.53 1.66
C SER A 211 10.05 -0.60 0.41
N GLU A 212 10.52 -1.35 -0.58
CA GLU A 212 9.74 -1.74 -1.75
C GLU A 212 9.25 -3.18 -1.58
N ILE A 213 7.93 -3.36 -1.57
CA ILE A 213 7.29 -4.68 -1.54
C ILE A 213 6.46 -4.82 -2.80
N ALA A 214 6.81 -5.77 -3.65
CA ALA A 214 6.17 -5.88 -4.95
C ALA A 214 6.04 -7.33 -5.44
N TYR A 215 5.12 -7.55 -6.37
CA TYR A 215 4.90 -8.83 -7.05
C TYR A 215 4.59 -10.00 -6.11
N LEU A 216 3.90 -9.74 -4.99
CA LEU A 216 3.46 -10.76 -4.05
C LEU A 216 1.95 -10.98 -4.12
N GLY A 217 1.51 -12.18 -3.74
CA GLY A 217 0.11 -12.57 -3.71
C GLY A 217 -0.46 -12.89 -5.09
N TYR A 218 -1.55 -13.64 -5.10
CA TYR A 218 -2.24 -14.09 -6.32
C TYR A 218 -3.71 -14.39 -6.02
N GLU A 219 -4.54 -14.47 -7.06
CA GLU A 219 -5.92 -14.92 -6.92
C GLU A 219 -5.93 -16.44 -6.62
N GLY A 220 -5.94 -16.79 -5.34
CA GLY A 220 -6.20 -18.16 -4.92
C GLY A 220 -7.69 -18.43 -4.99
N GLY A 221 -8.08 -19.60 -5.49
CA GLY A 221 -9.48 -20.05 -5.46
C GLY A 221 -10.10 -19.89 -4.08
N VAL A 222 -11.22 -20.09 -3.73
CA VAL A 222 -11.96 -20.01 -2.47
C VAL A 222 -11.12 -19.58 -1.26
N GLY A 223 -10.98 -18.27 -1.04
CA GLY A 223 -10.40 -17.71 0.19
C GLY A 223 -9.30 -16.69 -0.03
N VAL A 224 -9.35 -15.66 0.74
CA VAL A 224 -8.53 -14.43 0.68
C VAL A 224 -7.08 -14.64 1.17
N ALA A 225 -6.60 -15.88 1.29
CA ALA A 225 -5.38 -16.21 2.02
C ALA A 225 -4.06 -15.87 1.32
N VAL A 226 -4.09 -15.24 0.14
CA VAL A 226 -2.89 -15.05 -0.70
C VAL A 226 -2.77 -13.62 -1.22
N THR A 227 -3.11 -12.66 -0.41
CA THR A 227 -3.28 -11.25 -0.83
C THR A 227 -1.98 -10.48 -1.09
N GLY A 228 -0.83 -10.99 -0.72
CA GLY A 228 0.46 -10.32 -0.80
C GLY A 228 0.98 -9.95 0.58
N LEU A 229 0.46 -8.89 1.19
CA LEU A 229 0.63 -8.56 2.62
C LEU A 229 -0.68 -8.83 3.34
N TYR A 230 -0.68 -9.80 4.25
CA TYR A 230 -1.87 -10.25 4.94
C TYR A 230 -1.72 -10.27 6.46
N TYR A 231 -2.45 -9.41 7.15
CA TYR A 231 -2.43 -9.27 8.60
C TYR A 231 -3.68 -9.90 9.23
N LEU A 232 -3.50 -10.99 9.99
CA LEU A 232 -4.51 -11.61 10.86
C LEU A 232 -4.27 -11.30 12.34
N GLY A 233 -3.09 -10.76 12.65
CA GLY A 233 -2.60 -10.38 13.97
C GLY A 233 -1.54 -9.31 13.85
N GLY A 234 -0.72 -9.12 14.89
CA GLY A 234 0.29 -8.08 14.92
C GLY A 234 -0.30 -6.69 15.15
N ASP A 235 -1.22 -6.57 16.10
CA ASP A 235 -1.82 -5.31 16.51
C ASP A 235 -0.77 -4.25 16.80
N GLY A 236 -1.03 -3.00 16.39
CA GLY A 236 -0.08 -1.90 16.52
C GLY A 236 1.05 -1.89 15.50
N SER A 237 1.05 -2.78 14.51
CA SER A 237 2.05 -2.78 13.41
C SER A 237 2.04 -1.50 12.60
N VAL A 238 3.17 -1.18 11.96
CA VAL A 238 3.37 0.04 11.19
C VAL A 238 3.79 -0.27 9.75
N LEU A 239 3.11 0.35 8.77
CA LEU A 239 3.54 0.45 7.38
C LEU A 239 3.84 1.91 7.07
N ARG A 240 5.11 2.25 6.85
CA ARG A 240 5.53 3.65 6.68
C ARG A 240 6.61 3.83 5.61
N HIS A 241 6.42 4.85 4.75
CA HIS A 241 7.38 5.23 3.70
C HIS A 241 7.72 4.10 2.73
N ASN A 242 6.76 3.24 2.40
CA ASN A 242 6.97 2.12 1.50
C ASN A 242 6.43 2.39 0.10
N ASN A 243 6.96 1.66 -0.89
CA ASN A 243 6.35 1.45 -2.19
C ASN A 243 5.72 0.05 -2.20
N LEU A 244 4.38 -0.01 -2.24
CA LEU A 244 3.61 -1.25 -2.26
C LEU A 244 2.91 -1.37 -3.62
N HIS A 245 3.43 -2.20 -4.53
CA HIS A 245 2.92 -2.21 -5.89
C HIS A 245 2.95 -3.58 -6.56
N ASP A 246 2.17 -3.74 -7.62
CA ASP A 246 2.07 -5.00 -8.36
C ASP A 246 1.75 -6.22 -7.47
N LEU A 247 1.15 -5.98 -6.31
CA LEU A 247 0.62 -7.00 -5.41
C LEU A 247 -0.77 -7.46 -5.88
N TYR A 248 -1.27 -8.58 -5.35
CA TYR A 248 -2.67 -8.92 -5.57
C TYR A 248 -3.60 -7.94 -4.85
N PHE A 249 -3.39 -7.70 -3.53
CA PHE A 249 -3.87 -6.54 -2.78
C PHE A 249 -2.63 -5.84 -2.21
N GLY A 250 -2.60 -4.52 -2.24
CA GLY A 250 -1.49 -3.76 -1.65
C GLY A 250 -1.35 -4.03 -0.15
N PHE A 251 -2.50 -4.14 0.54
CA PHE A 251 -2.59 -4.53 1.95
C PHE A 251 -3.95 -5.17 2.23
N TYR A 252 -3.98 -6.17 3.10
CA TYR A 252 -5.20 -6.76 3.62
C TYR A 252 -5.07 -7.06 5.11
N SER A 253 -6.09 -6.77 5.89
CA SER A 253 -6.14 -7.15 7.29
C SER A 253 -7.50 -7.74 7.68
N ARG A 254 -7.52 -8.53 8.76
CA ARG A 254 -8.75 -9.08 9.30
C ARG A 254 -8.68 -9.13 10.83
N GLY A 255 -9.53 -8.34 11.48
CA GLY A 255 -9.66 -8.30 12.93
C GLY A 255 -8.42 -7.74 13.65
N VAL A 256 -7.64 -6.89 12.99
CA VAL A 256 -6.41 -6.31 13.53
C VAL A 256 -6.68 -4.90 14.04
N GLY A 257 -6.09 -4.54 15.17
CA GLY A 257 -6.28 -3.25 15.82
C GLY A 257 -5.02 -2.38 15.87
N GLY A 258 -5.23 -1.06 15.93
CA GLY A 258 -4.19 -0.09 16.28
C GLY A 258 -3.08 0.13 15.25
N MET A 259 -3.23 -0.35 14.00
CA MET A 259 -2.20 -0.17 12.97
C MET A 259 -2.11 1.27 12.47
N ILE A 260 -0.91 1.63 12.04
CA ILE A 260 -0.63 2.90 11.35
C ILE A 260 -0.09 2.61 9.95
N ILE A 261 -0.79 3.12 8.94
CA ILE A 261 -0.40 3.04 7.52
C ILE A 261 -0.19 4.48 7.03
N GLU A 262 1.06 4.91 6.88
CA GLU A 262 1.33 6.31 6.59
C GLU A 262 2.50 6.54 5.62
N ASN A 263 2.39 7.60 4.83
CA ASN A 263 3.44 8.05 3.90
C ASN A 263 3.88 6.96 2.91
N ASN A 264 2.98 6.06 2.51
CA ASN A 264 3.28 5.03 1.52
C ASN A 264 2.79 5.46 0.13
N HIS A 265 3.43 4.92 -0.90
CA HIS A 265 2.92 4.93 -2.26
C HIS A 265 2.40 3.53 -2.60
N ILE A 266 1.08 3.40 -2.86
CA ILE A 266 0.37 2.15 -3.02
C ILE A 266 -0.32 2.14 -4.38
N TYR A 267 0.24 1.41 -5.33
CA TYR A 267 -0.19 1.56 -6.72
C TYR A 267 -0.10 0.28 -7.54
N ASN A 268 -0.82 0.24 -8.64
CA ASN A 268 -0.80 -0.83 -9.64
C ASN A 268 -1.06 -2.23 -9.04
N ASN A 269 -1.80 -2.30 -7.92
CA ASN A 269 -2.18 -3.58 -7.34
C ASN A 269 -3.37 -4.17 -8.11
N SER A 270 -3.43 -5.49 -8.22
CA SER A 270 -4.41 -6.17 -9.10
C SER A 270 -5.87 -5.93 -8.68
N ARG A 271 -6.12 -5.67 -7.40
CA ARG A 271 -7.47 -5.36 -6.89
C ARG A 271 -7.50 -4.11 -6.05
N TYR A 272 -7.27 -4.21 -4.75
CA TYR A 272 -7.36 -3.08 -3.81
C TYR A 272 -5.98 -2.52 -3.50
N GLY A 273 -5.90 -1.22 -3.30
CA GLY A 273 -4.74 -0.60 -2.69
C GLY A 273 -4.64 -1.01 -1.22
N LEU A 274 -5.60 -0.61 -0.41
CA LEU A 274 -5.71 -0.97 1.01
C LEU A 274 -7.09 -1.58 1.28
N ASP A 275 -7.14 -2.74 1.95
CA ASP A 275 -8.37 -3.42 2.34
C ASP A 275 -8.33 -3.87 3.83
N PRO A 276 -8.47 -2.95 4.79
CA PRO A 276 -8.91 -3.30 6.13
C PRO A 276 -10.25 -4.01 6.07
N HIS A 277 -10.37 -5.18 6.73
CA HIS A 277 -11.52 -6.04 6.55
C HIS A 277 -11.93 -6.74 7.84
N THR A 278 -13.17 -7.20 7.91
CA THR A 278 -13.75 -8.05 8.96
C THR A 278 -13.31 -7.70 10.38
N GLY A 279 -13.90 -6.65 10.95
CA GLY A 279 -13.63 -6.26 12.35
C GLY A 279 -12.25 -5.64 12.60
N THR A 280 -11.54 -5.21 11.55
CA THR A 280 -10.34 -4.36 11.72
C THR A 280 -10.73 -3.03 12.35
N HIS A 281 -9.95 -2.55 13.31
CA HIS A 281 -10.36 -1.40 14.12
C HIS A 281 -9.20 -0.53 14.62
N ASP A 282 -9.53 0.69 15.07
CA ASP A 282 -8.57 1.64 15.66
C ASP A 282 -7.34 1.90 14.76
N MET A 283 -7.55 1.92 13.43
CA MET A 283 -6.49 2.07 12.45
C MET A 283 -6.40 3.51 11.94
N ILE A 284 -5.19 3.96 11.68
CA ILE A 284 -4.91 5.26 11.05
C ILE A 284 -4.30 5.02 9.67
N ILE A 285 -4.96 5.54 8.63
CA ILE A 285 -4.49 5.53 7.23
C ILE A 285 -4.28 6.98 6.83
N ARG A 286 -3.01 7.44 6.77
CA ARG A 286 -2.76 8.86 6.53
C ARG A 286 -1.58 9.15 5.61
N SER A 287 -1.68 10.27 4.91
CA SER A 287 -0.59 10.80 4.08
C SER A 287 -0.06 9.79 3.06
N ASN A 288 -0.90 8.87 2.58
CA ASN A 288 -0.54 7.92 1.54
C ASN A 288 -0.95 8.48 0.17
N VAL A 289 -0.22 8.07 -0.86
CA VAL A 289 -0.62 8.19 -2.27
C VAL A 289 -1.11 6.83 -2.73
N VAL A 290 -2.39 6.73 -3.15
CA VAL A 290 -3.03 5.46 -3.52
C VAL A 290 -3.64 5.58 -4.91
N ASN A 291 -3.05 4.95 -5.91
CA ASN A 291 -3.47 5.18 -7.29
C ASN A 291 -3.34 3.96 -8.21
N ASP A 292 -4.05 4.00 -9.32
CA ASP A 292 -3.97 3.01 -10.40
C ASP A 292 -4.20 1.56 -9.94
N ASN A 293 -4.96 1.35 -8.87
CA ASN A 293 -5.30 0.01 -8.41
C ASN A 293 -6.47 -0.57 -9.21
N GLY A 294 -6.47 -1.89 -9.37
CA GLY A 294 -7.38 -2.60 -10.27
C GLY A 294 -8.84 -2.61 -9.86
N TRP A 295 -9.17 -2.09 -8.68
CA TRP A 295 -10.57 -1.93 -8.25
C TRP A 295 -10.74 -0.68 -7.37
N ILE A 296 -10.53 -0.75 -6.06
CA ILE A 296 -10.74 0.36 -5.11
C ILE A 296 -9.42 0.77 -4.48
N GLY A 297 -9.21 2.07 -4.31
CA GLY A 297 -8.01 2.60 -3.68
C GLY A 297 -7.92 2.20 -2.21
N ILE A 298 -8.84 2.69 -1.39
CA ILE A 298 -8.93 2.38 0.05
C ILE A 298 -10.35 1.88 0.33
N ILE A 299 -10.50 0.63 0.74
CA ILE A 299 -11.78 0.08 1.17
C ILE A 299 -11.67 -0.41 2.61
N CYS A 300 -12.64 -0.09 3.45
CA CYS A 300 -12.80 -0.71 4.76
C CYS A 300 -14.15 -1.44 4.79
N SER A 301 -14.12 -2.72 5.14
CA SER A 301 -15.26 -3.60 4.86
C SER A 301 -15.53 -4.63 5.97
N LEU A 302 -16.82 -4.96 6.18
CA LEU A 302 -17.29 -5.96 7.13
C LEU A 302 -16.93 -5.64 8.60
N ASP A 303 -17.75 -4.85 9.24
CA ASP A 303 -17.67 -4.52 10.69
C ASP A 303 -16.39 -3.76 11.09
N CYS A 304 -15.68 -3.13 10.14
CA CYS A 304 -14.57 -2.25 10.49
C CYS A 304 -15.07 -1.02 11.24
N HIS A 305 -14.32 -0.57 12.24
CA HIS A 305 -14.72 0.59 13.05
C HIS A 305 -13.55 1.36 13.64
N ASN A 306 -13.82 2.62 14.02
CA ASN A 306 -12.82 3.54 14.56
C ASN A 306 -11.61 3.72 13.62
N ILE A 307 -11.86 3.74 12.32
CA ILE A 307 -10.82 3.93 11.30
C ILE A 307 -10.74 5.42 10.97
N THR A 308 -9.54 5.97 10.96
CA THR A 308 -9.27 7.32 10.48
C THR A 308 -8.54 7.29 9.15
N ILE A 309 -9.16 7.84 8.10
CA ILE A 309 -8.58 7.97 6.76
C ILE A 309 -8.36 9.47 6.52
N GLU A 310 -7.10 9.95 6.57
CA GLU A 310 -6.85 11.38 6.54
C GLU A 310 -5.62 11.78 5.72
N ASN A 311 -5.70 12.95 5.07
CA ASN A 311 -4.60 13.55 4.33
C ASN A 311 -4.03 12.64 3.23
N ASN A 312 -4.80 11.71 2.68
CA ASN A 312 -4.37 10.86 1.59
C ASN A 312 -4.68 11.53 0.24
N GLU A 313 -3.85 11.24 -0.77
CA GLU A 313 -4.14 11.49 -2.16
C GLU A 313 -4.54 10.17 -2.83
N VAL A 314 -5.77 10.11 -3.39
CA VAL A 314 -6.34 8.87 -3.95
C VAL A 314 -6.88 9.16 -5.34
N TYR A 315 -6.38 8.44 -6.36
CA TYR A 315 -6.79 8.74 -7.74
C TYR A 315 -6.59 7.58 -8.72
N ASN A 316 -7.32 7.64 -9.83
CA ASN A 316 -7.25 6.68 -10.94
C ASN A 316 -7.49 5.22 -10.55
N ASN A 317 -8.15 4.95 -9.46
CA ASN A 317 -8.53 3.58 -9.14
C ASN A 317 -9.75 3.19 -9.99
N LYS A 318 -9.85 1.93 -10.37
CA LYS A 318 -10.78 1.52 -11.43
C LYS A 318 -12.26 1.75 -11.13
N GLU A 319 -12.66 1.73 -9.86
CA GLU A 319 -14.07 1.86 -9.44
C GLU A 319 -14.26 3.02 -8.47
N SER A 320 -13.60 3.00 -7.32
CA SER A 320 -13.78 4.00 -6.27
C SER A 320 -12.47 4.36 -5.59
N GLY A 321 -12.37 5.61 -5.13
CA GLY A 321 -11.22 6.08 -4.36
C GLY A 321 -11.24 5.54 -2.94
N ILE A 322 -12.19 6.00 -2.11
CA ILE A 322 -12.35 5.59 -0.71
C ILE A 322 -13.74 4.97 -0.53
N MET A 323 -13.83 3.77 0.06
CA MET A 323 -15.10 3.09 0.28
C MET A 323 -15.27 2.64 1.73
N PHE A 324 -16.39 3.04 2.33
CA PHE A 324 -16.94 2.54 3.58
C PHE A 324 -17.95 1.46 3.23
N SER A 325 -17.72 0.21 3.63
CA SER A 325 -18.49 -0.90 3.09
C SER A 325 -18.93 -1.90 4.16
N ARG A 326 -20.17 -2.38 4.02
CA ARG A 326 -20.68 -3.53 4.77
C ARG A 326 -20.50 -3.41 6.29
N ASN A 327 -21.23 -2.49 6.88
CA ASN A 327 -21.23 -2.23 8.31
C ASN A 327 -19.94 -1.59 8.86
N MET A 328 -19.29 -0.73 8.10
CA MET A 328 -18.26 0.14 8.66
C MET A 328 -18.91 1.25 9.48
N TYR A 329 -18.40 1.51 10.69
CA TYR A 329 -19.03 2.50 11.60
C TYR A 329 -18.02 3.25 12.47
N ASN A 330 -18.45 4.38 13.04
CA ASN A 330 -17.68 5.25 13.93
C ASN A 330 -16.30 5.62 13.33
N SER A 331 -16.26 5.84 12.04
CA SER A 331 -15.02 6.05 11.30
C SER A 331 -15.04 7.38 10.57
N ILE A 332 -13.87 7.88 10.23
CA ILE A 332 -13.69 9.24 9.71
C ILE A 332 -12.90 9.20 8.39
N ALA A 333 -13.39 9.95 7.38
CA ALA A 333 -12.58 10.35 6.22
C ALA A 333 -12.47 11.86 6.19
N ARG A 334 -11.25 12.40 6.32
CA ARG A 334 -11.04 13.85 6.37
C ARG A 334 -9.78 14.31 5.66
N ASN A 335 -9.83 15.54 5.14
CA ASN A 335 -8.68 16.20 4.53
C ASN A 335 -8.03 15.38 3.39
N ASN A 336 -8.76 14.44 2.78
CA ASN A 336 -8.25 13.68 1.66
C ASN A 336 -8.45 14.45 0.35
N TYR A 337 -7.53 14.28 -0.59
CA TYR A 337 -7.70 14.70 -1.97
C TYR A 337 -8.00 13.47 -2.83
N VAL A 338 -9.23 13.37 -3.33
CA VAL A 338 -9.71 12.22 -4.10
C VAL A 338 -10.13 12.69 -5.48
N HIS A 339 -9.53 12.15 -6.54
CA HIS A 339 -9.80 12.66 -7.87
C HIS A 339 -9.69 11.60 -8.98
N ASN A 340 -10.29 11.88 -10.13
CA ASN A 340 -10.27 10.98 -11.30
C ASN A 340 -10.82 9.58 -10.99
N GLU A 341 -11.92 9.50 -10.26
CA GLU A 341 -12.53 8.25 -9.84
C GLU A 341 -13.91 8.04 -10.46
N GLY A 342 -14.37 6.80 -10.51
CA GLY A 342 -15.78 6.52 -10.79
C GLY A 342 -16.68 7.07 -9.67
N ILE A 343 -16.34 6.72 -8.42
CA ILE A 343 -16.92 7.28 -7.21
C ILE A 343 -15.76 7.67 -6.28
N ALA A 344 -15.63 8.94 -5.95
CA ALA A 344 -14.51 9.38 -5.14
C ALA A 344 -14.60 8.87 -3.69
N ILE A 345 -15.72 9.13 -3.01
CA ILE A 345 -15.98 8.58 -1.67
C ILE A 345 -17.33 7.87 -1.69
N PHE A 346 -17.30 6.58 -1.38
CA PHE A 346 -18.49 5.73 -1.42
C PHE A 346 -18.84 5.18 -0.03
N VAL A 347 -20.08 5.33 0.40
CA VAL A 347 -20.60 4.79 1.66
C VAL A 347 -21.73 3.82 1.32
N SER A 348 -21.50 2.54 1.57
CA SER A 348 -22.45 1.46 1.30
C SER A 348 -22.69 0.62 2.55
N GLN A 349 -23.95 0.45 2.95
CA GLN A 349 -24.35 -0.33 4.12
C GLN A 349 -23.57 0.05 5.39
N SER A 350 -23.23 1.33 5.58
CA SER A 350 -22.34 1.79 6.64
C SER A 350 -22.96 2.97 7.38
N HIS A 351 -22.64 3.13 8.68
CA HIS A 351 -23.37 4.07 9.52
C HIS A 351 -22.51 4.74 10.59
N ASN A 352 -22.98 5.88 11.09
CA ASN A 352 -22.34 6.66 12.14
C ASN A 352 -20.89 7.08 11.77
N ASN A 353 -20.65 7.37 10.50
CA ASN A 353 -19.35 7.82 10.01
C ASN A 353 -19.36 9.32 9.73
N GLU A 354 -18.19 9.95 9.76
CA GLU A 354 -18.02 11.37 9.49
C GLU A 354 -17.09 11.58 8.29
N ILE A 355 -17.54 12.34 7.30
CA ILE A 355 -16.81 12.62 6.05
C ILE A 355 -16.73 14.12 5.88
N TYR A 356 -15.54 14.70 6.10
CA TYR A 356 -15.42 16.15 6.12
C TYR A 356 -14.07 16.69 5.66
N ASN A 357 -14.07 17.95 5.24
CA ASN A 357 -12.90 18.65 4.74
C ASN A 357 -12.16 17.92 3.60
N ASN A 358 -12.82 17.00 2.89
CA ASN A 358 -12.21 16.37 1.74
C ASN A 358 -12.36 17.27 0.51
N THR A 359 -11.36 17.25 -0.36
CA THR A 359 -11.43 17.82 -1.68
C THR A 359 -11.61 16.70 -2.68
N VAL A 360 -12.69 16.76 -3.45
CA VAL A 360 -12.99 15.80 -4.52
C VAL A 360 -13.02 16.53 -5.84
N SER A 361 -12.32 15.99 -6.84
CA SER A 361 -12.38 16.57 -8.18
C SER A 361 -12.48 15.51 -9.29
N ASP A 362 -12.98 15.94 -10.44
CA ASP A 362 -12.90 15.19 -11.70
C ASP A 362 -13.39 13.73 -11.61
N SER A 363 -14.41 13.49 -10.77
CA SER A 363 -14.98 12.17 -10.51
C SER A 363 -16.45 12.12 -10.95
N SER A 364 -16.92 10.95 -11.41
CA SER A 364 -18.32 10.87 -11.88
C SER A 364 -19.32 11.10 -10.74
N ASN A 365 -19.07 10.54 -9.56
CA ASN A 365 -19.75 10.84 -8.30
C ASN A 365 -18.72 11.34 -7.29
N ALA A 366 -18.97 12.45 -6.63
CA ALA A 366 -18.05 12.92 -5.60
C ALA A 366 -18.20 12.13 -4.29
N ILE A 367 -19.34 12.24 -3.64
CA ILE A 367 -19.65 11.47 -2.44
C ILE A 367 -21.00 10.78 -2.67
N TYR A 368 -21.01 9.46 -2.58
CA TYR A 368 -22.20 8.66 -2.83
C TYR A 368 -22.54 7.76 -1.64
N LEU A 369 -23.78 7.90 -1.15
CA LEU A 369 -24.33 7.04 -0.11
C LEU A 369 -25.43 6.18 -0.72
N ASN A 370 -25.42 4.85 -0.41
CA ASN A 370 -26.48 3.95 -0.84
C ASN A 370 -26.69 2.78 0.16
N ASP A 371 -27.53 1.82 -0.24
CA ASP A 371 -27.77 0.55 0.43
C ASP A 371 -28.03 0.68 1.93
N SER A 372 -28.97 1.56 2.29
CA SER A 372 -29.38 1.81 3.67
C SER A 372 -28.29 2.41 4.58
N SER A 373 -27.26 3.02 4.03
CA SER A 373 -26.28 3.78 4.82
C SER A 373 -26.97 4.88 5.61
N SER A 374 -26.73 4.95 6.92
CA SER A 374 -27.53 5.78 7.82
C SER A 374 -26.72 6.50 8.90
N ASN A 375 -27.25 7.61 9.42
CA ASN A 375 -26.64 8.38 10.49
C ASN A 375 -25.18 8.83 10.20
N ASN A 376 -24.82 9.02 8.95
CA ASN A 376 -23.51 9.55 8.57
C ASN A 376 -23.59 11.08 8.50
N ILE A 377 -22.48 11.74 8.78
CA ILE A 377 -22.36 13.20 8.77
C ILE A 377 -21.38 13.59 7.65
N ILE A 378 -21.87 14.35 6.67
CA ILE A 378 -21.09 14.77 5.51
C ILE A 378 -21.04 16.30 5.46
N HIS A 379 -19.88 16.90 5.75
CA HIS A 379 -19.78 18.34 5.86
C HIS A 379 -18.44 18.94 5.46
N HIS A 380 -18.45 20.22 5.12
CA HIS A 380 -17.25 20.98 4.74
C HIS A 380 -16.42 20.36 3.60
N ASN A 381 -17.00 19.51 2.79
CA ASN A 381 -16.29 18.94 1.64
C ASN A 381 -16.35 19.92 0.46
N THR A 382 -15.29 19.95 -0.33
CA THR A 382 -15.20 20.73 -1.56
C THR A 382 -15.25 19.78 -2.75
N VAL A 383 -16.24 19.96 -3.61
CA VAL A 383 -16.46 19.16 -4.82
C VAL A 383 -16.27 20.04 -6.05
N ILE A 384 -15.41 19.62 -6.97
CA ILE A 384 -15.04 20.34 -8.19
C ILE A 384 -15.19 19.39 -9.39
N ASN A 385 -15.77 19.86 -10.48
CA ASN A 385 -15.89 19.11 -11.75
C ASN A 385 -16.46 17.68 -11.60
N SER A 386 -17.31 17.46 -10.61
CA SER A 386 -17.91 16.14 -10.37
C SER A 386 -19.43 16.26 -10.55
N PRO A 387 -19.98 15.86 -11.71
CA PRO A 387 -21.31 16.24 -12.15
C PRO A 387 -22.45 15.74 -11.26
N LYS A 388 -22.26 14.61 -10.56
CA LYS A 388 -23.28 14.09 -9.65
C LYS A 388 -23.15 14.62 -8.23
N GLY A 389 -22.07 15.37 -7.91
CA GLY A 389 -21.90 16.00 -6.60
C GLY A 389 -22.01 15.02 -5.43
N ILE A 390 -22.73 15.44 -4.39
CA ILE A 390 -23.07 14.60 -3.23
C ILE A 390 -24.44 13.98 -3.49
N ASN A 391 -24.52 12.64 -3.48
CA ASN A 391 -25.71 11.89 -3.85
C ASN A 391 -26.00 10.80 -2.80
N ALA A 392 -27.27 10.68 -2.41
CA ALA A 392 -27.75 9.78 -1.36
C ALA A 392 -28.89 8.87 -1.85
N PHE A 393 -28.84 8.40 -3.08
CA PHE A 393 -29.87 7.54 -3.64
C PHE A 393 -29.85 6.16 -3.00
N GLY A 394 -30.98 5.76 -2.38
CA GLY A 394 -31.09 4.49 -1.66
C GLY A 394 -30.45 4.48 -0.27
N ALA A 395 -29.96 5.60 0.23
CA ALA A 395 -29.46 5.72 1.59
C ALA A 395 -30.58 5.60 2.62
N GLY A 396 -30.22 5.11 3.82
CA GLY A 396 -31.10 5.08 5.00
C GLY A 396 -31.28 6.47 5.62
N GLY A 397 -32.07 6.51 6.70
CA GLY A 397 -32.37 7.76 7.40
C GLY A 397 -31.22 8.29 8.27
N GLY A 398 -31.38 9.54 8.75
CA GLY A 398 -30.47 10.16 9.72
C GLY A 398 -29.14 10.67 9.17
N ASN A 399 -28.90 10.59 7.86
CA ASN A 399 -27.72 11.20 7.26
C ASN A 399 -27.87 12.72 7.24
N THR A 400 -26.80 13.42 7.60
CA THR A 400 -26.78 14.88 7.71
C THR A 400 -25.76 15.47 6.75
N TYR A 401 -26.14 16.53 6.03
CA TYR A 401 -25.33 17.22 5.03
C TYR A 401 -25.32 18.71 5.33
N TYR A 402 -24.16 19.34 5.50
CA TYR A 402 -24.08 20.79 5.68
C TYR A 402 -22.70 21.37 5.31
N LEU A 403 -22.69 22.62 4.92
CA LEU A 403 -21.49 23.38 4.58
C LEU A 403 -20.58 22.69 3.55
N ASN A 404 -21.14 21.88 2.65
CA ASN A 404 -20.39 21.34 1.53
C ASN A 404 -20.45 22.35 0.36
N SER A 405 -19.33 22.53 -0.31
CA SER A 405 -19.23 23.32 -1.53
C SER A 405 -19.24 22.40 -2.75
N VAL A 406 -20.27 22.46 -3.56
CA VAL A 406 -20.38 21.67 -4.80
C VAL A 406 -20.34 22.62 -6.00
N ASN A 407 -19.26 22.55 -6.79
CA ASN A 407 -19.03 23.43 -7.94
C ASN A 407 -19.22 24.94 -7.61
N GLY A 408 -18.75 25.36 -6.44
CA GLY A 408 -18.85 26.73 -5.95
C GLY A 408 -20.18 27.08 -5.25
N ILE A 409 -21.15 26.18 -5.19
CA ILE A 409 -22.41 26.37 -4.45
C ILE A 409 -22.27 25.72 -3.07
N VAL A 410 -22.38 26.51 -2.02
CA VAL A 410 -22.29 26.03 -0.62
C VAL A 410 -23.69 25.65 -0.14
N ASP A 411 -23.85 24.42 0.32
CA ASP A 411 -25.05 23.96 1.01
C ASP A 411 -25.04 24.49 2.46
N SER A 412 -25.97 25.37 2.76
CA SER A 412 -26.06 26.05 4.06
C SER A 412 -27.03 25.40 5.04
N LYS A 413 -27.68 24.31 4.67
CA LYS A 413 -28.72 23.67 5.47
C LYS A 413 -28.34 22.22 5.80
N ALA A 414 -28.39 21.91 7.09
CA ALA A 414 -28.57 20.53 7.54
C ALA A 414 -29.99 20.07 7.17
N ASN A 415 -30.13 19.11 6.33
CA ASN A 415 -31.43 18.48 6.02
C ASN A 415 -31.68 17.28 6.93
#